data_8eeab28e6027bbd977e8e16f3092cefb
#
_entry.id   8eeab28e6027bbd977e8e16f3092cefb
#
_cell.length_a   1.000
_cell.length_b   1.000
_cell.length_c   1.000
_cell.angle_alpha   90.00
_cell.angle_beta   90.00
_cell.angle_gamma   90.00
#
_symmetry.space_group_name_H-M   'P 1'
#
loop_
_entity.id
_entity.type
_entity.pdbx_description
1 polymer ?
#
loop_
_entity_poly.entity_id
_entity_poly.type
_entity_poly.pdbx_seq_one_letter_code
_entity_poly.pdbx_strand_id
1 'polypeptide(L)'
;AARQALASTWAGSVPTFRQAVGELDEPIPVPDQKQLMVLAKSHPFLARWSDEIEQRHRAIELARANGVPDITAGGGVRHFPDADDVAGVAEFSVPIPLFDRNQGEVLRVEYALGKAKALQQAAETTMREELAAAHADLASAVFALHTLRDETLLAATSAFKAAKKAFESGQTDYIDALDAERTLVEVERQLLDTQESHQLSAARLEGLTAAPLERALR
;
A
#
# COMPACT_ATOMS: atom_id res chain seq x y z
N ALA A 1 -10.54 23.44 5.52
CA ALA A 1 -9.57 22.70 4.68
C ALA A 1 -9.52 21.23 5.08
N ALA A 2 -9.12 20.82 6.31
CA ALA A 2 -8.92 19.42 6.73
C ALA A 2 -10.18 18.53 6.59
N ARG A 3 -11.37 19.01 6.97
CA ARG A 3 -12.62 18.25 6.82
C ARG A 3 -12.96 17.94 5.36
N GLN A 4 -12.65 18.84 4.44
CA GLN A 4 -12.85 18.64 3.01
C GLN A 4 -11.83 17.62 2.47
N ALA A 5 -10.57 17.71 2.87
CA ALA A 5 -9.55 16.75 2.52
C ALA A 5 -9.93 15.33 2.97
N LEU A 6 -10.42 15.19 4.21
CA LEU A 6 -10.89 13.92 4.71
C LEU A 6 -12.09 13.38 3.93
N ALA A 7 -13.10 14.23 3.61
CA ALA A 7 -14.26 13.82 2.81
C ALA A 7 -13.88 13.35 1.40
N SER A 8 -12.85 13.93 0.80
CA SER A 8 -12.39 13.56 -0.55
C SER A 8 -11.77 12.15 -0.61
N THR A 9 -11.32 11.58 0.51
CA THR A 9 -10.73 10.21 0.54
C THR A 9 -11.73 9.11 0.21
N TRP A 10 -13.04 9.35 0.40
CA TRP A 10 -14.11 8.43 0.01
C TRP A 10 -15.05 9.00 -1.06
N ALA A 11 -14.50 9.84 -1.95
CA ALA A 11 -15.22 10.47 -3.06
C ALA A 11 -16.40 11.37 -2.65
N GLY A 12 -16.45 11.84 -1.41
CA GLY A 12 -17.45 12.79 -0.92
C GLY A 12 -17.09 14.22 -1.28
N SER A 13 -18.01 14.95 -1.93
CA SER A 13 -17.82 16.38 -2.25
C SER A 13 -18.08 17.30 -1.06
N VAL A 14 -18.88 16.86 -0.08
CA VAL A 14 -19.26 17.62 1.11
C VAL A 14 -19.06 16.77 2.35
N PRO A 15 -18.40 17.28 3.42
CA PRO A 15 -18.26 16.55 4.66
C PRO A 15 -19.62 16.37 5.35
N THR A 16 -20.06 15.13 5.50
CA THR A 16 -21.32 14.78 6.19
C THR A 16 -21.17 14.67 7.70
N PHE A 17 -19.94 14.58 8.20
CA PHE A 17 -19.62 14.50 9.62
C PHE A 17 -19.41 15.89 10.23
N ARG A 18 -19.79 16.04 11.49
CA ARG A 18 -19.61 17.28 12.24
C ARG A 18 -18.27 17.33 12.98
N GLN A 19 -17.82 16.19 13.47
CA GLN A 19 -16.65 16.07 14.35
C GLN A 19 -16.00 14.70 14.11
N ALA A 20 -14.68 14.65 14.13
CA ALA A 20 -13.91 13.43 14.28
C ALA A 20 -13.88 13.08 15.77
N VAL A 21 -14.12 11.82 16.10
CA VAL A 21 -14.07 11.28 17.46
C VAL A 21 -12.90 10.32 17.53
N GLY A 22 -12.05 10.46 18.54
CA GLY A 22 -10.89 9.62 18.78
C GLY A 22 -10.10 10.16 19.99
N GLU A 23 -9.32 9.31 20.59
CA GLU A 23 -8.40 9.65 21.67
C GLU A 23 -6.98 9.73 21.11
N LEU A 24 -6.35 10.92 21.25
CA LEU A 24 -4.97 11.14 20.82
C LEU A 24 -3.97 10.73 21.91
N ASP A 25 -4.46 10.59 23.14
CA ASP A 25 -3.63 10.39 24.32
C ASP A 25 -3.18 8.95 24.55
N GLU A 26 -3.85 7.97 23.98
CA GLU A 26 -3.44 6.56 24.11
C GLU A 26 -2.39 6.19 23.04
N PRO A 27 -1.14 5.92 23.46
CA PRO A 27 -0.13 5.47 22.53
C PRO A 27 -0.47 4.08 22.03
N ILE A 28 -0.56 3.93 20.69
CA ILE A 28 -0.67 2.63 20.06
C ILE A 28 0.68 1.93 20.22
N PRO A 29 0.74 0.72 20.82
CA PRO A 29 2.00 0.04 21.02
C PRO A 29 2.62 -0.40 19.68
N VAL A 30 3.95 -0.47 19.65
CA VAL A 30 4.69 -0.88 18.46
C VAL A 30 4.54 -2.39 18.28
N PRO A 31 3.93 -2.87 17.16
CA PRO A 31 3.78 -4.30 16.93
C PRO A 31 5.08 -4.97 16.50
N ASP A 32 5.17 -6.30 16.60
CA ASP A 32 6.35 -7.03 16.13
C ASP A 32 6.47 -6.95 14.59
N GLN A 33 7.65 -6.61 14.12
CA GLN A 33 7.95 -6.47 12.69
C GLN A 33 7.66 -7.76 11.90
N LYS A 34 7.85 -8.93 12.50
CA LYS A 34 7.57 -10.22 11.84
C LYS A 34 6.08 -10.41 11.59
N GLN A 35 5.23 -10.00 12.53
CA GLN A 35 3.77 -10.07 12.39
C GLN A 35 3.28 -9.11 11.29
N LEU A 36 3.82 -7.90 11.24
CA LEU A 36 3.52 -6.94 10.17
C LEU A 36 3.89 -7.49 8.79
N MET A 37 5.05 -8.16 8.66
CA MET A 37 5.46 -8.81 7.42
C MET A 37 4.51 -9.93 6.97
N VAL A 38 3.95 -10.68 7.90
CA VAL A 38 2.94 -11.72 7.58
C VAL A 38 1.67 -11.07 7.05
N LEU A 39 1.19 -10.02 7.70
CA LEU A 39 0.00 -9.27 7.25
C LEU A 39 0.22 -8.61 5.88
N ALA A 40 1.37 -7.99 5.66
CA ALA A 40 1.69 -7.33 4.40
C ALA A 40 1.72 -8.28 3.19
N LYS A 41 1.98 -9.58 3.37
CA LYS A 41 1.91 -10.57 2.28
C LYS A 41 0.51 -10.72 1.69
N SER A 42 -0.53 -10.51 2.49
CA SER A 42 -1.92 -10.54 2.04
C SER A 42 -2.42 -9.22 1.46
N HIS A 43 -1.56 -8.19 1.45
CA HIS A 43 -1.92 -6.89 0.91
C HIS A 43 -2.27 -6.98 -0.59
N PRO A 44 -3.37 -6.37 -1.07
CA PRO A 44 -3.80 -6.46 -2.47
C PRO A 44 -2.73 -6.06 -3.48
N PHE A 45 -1.85 -5.14 -3.11
CA PHE A 45 -0.71 -4.73 -3.94
C PHE A 45 0.25 -5.88 -4.26
N LEU A 46 0.48 -6.79 -3.31
CA LEU A 46 1.32 -7.98 -3.51
C LEU A 46 0.49 -9.15 -4.08
N ALA A 47 -0.73 -9.34 -3.61
CA ALA A 47 -1.60 -10.45 -4.02
C ALA A 47 -1.87 -10.45 -5.53
N ARG A 48 -2.01 -9.28 -6.17
CA ARG A 48 -2.22 -9.15 -7.62
C ARG A 48 -1.14 -9.81 -8.48
N TRP A 49 0.08 -9.97 -7.94
CA TRP A 49 1.17 -10.57 -8.70
C TRP A 49 0.98 -12.06 -8.95
N SER A 50 0.24 -12.78 -8.10
CA SER A 50 -0.10 -14.17 -8.33
C SER A 50 -0.96 -14.31 -9.59
N ASP A 51 -1.95 -13.43 -9.76
CA ASP A 51 -2.86 -13.43 -10.91
C ASP A 51 -2.13 -12.98 -12.19
N GLU A 52 -1.26 -11.98 -12.09
CA GLU A 52 -0.44 -11.52 -13.20
C GLU A 52 0.49 -12.65 -13.71
N ILE A 53 1.15 -13.37 -12.82
CA ILE A 53 2.02 -14.49 -13.18
C ILE A 53 1.22 -15.64 -13.79
N GLU A 54 0.05 -15.98 -13.24
CA GLU A 54 -0.83 -16.98 -13.80
C GLU A 54 -1.29 -16.57 -15.21
N GLN A 55 -1.67 -15.32 -15.42
CA GLN A 55 -2.01 -14.78 -16.73
C GLN A 55 -0.85 -14.97 -17.73
N ARG A 56 0.40 -14.71 -17.31
CA ARG A 56 1.58 -14.92 -18.18
C ARG A 56 1.81 -16.40 -18.50
N HIS A 57 1.56 -17.30 -17.56
CA HIS A 57 1.61 -18.74 -17.82
C HIS A 57 0.58 -19.15 -18.88
N ARG A 58 -0.68 -18.67 -18.75
CA ARG A 58 -1.73 -18.94 -19.75
C ARG A 58 -1.40 -18.33 -21.12
N ALA A 59 -0.75 -17.18 -21.16
CA ALA A 59 -0.29 -16.60 -22.42
C ALA A 59 0.77 -17.45 -23.12
N ILE A 60 1.65 -18.13 -22.38
CA ILE A 60 2.62 -19.08 -22.94
C ILE A 60 1.90 -20.30 -23.52
N GLU A 61 0.94 -20.85 -22.78
CA GLU A 61 0.13 -22.00 -23.27
C GLU A 61 -0.59 -21.63 -24.56
N LEU A 62 -1.21 -20.44 -24.61
CA LEU A 62 -1.88 -19.95 -25.82
C LEU A 62 -0.91 -19.76 -26.99
N ALA A 63 0.26 -19.16 -26.74
CA ALA A 63 1.26 -18.95 -27.78
C ALA A 63 1.78 -20.31 -28.36
N ARG A 64 1.91 -21.31 -27.50
CA ARG A 64 2.28 -22.67 -27.93
C ARG A 64 1.15 -23.35 -28.70
N ALA A 65 -0.10 -23.21 -28.26
CA ALA A 65 -1.27 -23.74 -28.97
C ALA A 65 -1.42 -23.12 -30.36
N ASN A 66 -1.19 -21.82 -30.52
CA ASN A 66 -1.22 -21.12 -31.79
C ASN A 66 -0.10 -21.59 -32.77
N GLY A 67 0.91 -22.29 -32.29
CA GLY A 67 1.92 -22.95 -33.13
C GLY A 67 1.47 -24.28 -33.70
N VAL A 68 0.33 -24.82 -33.25
CA VAL A 68 -0.28 -26.04 -33.78
C VAL A 68 -1.33 -25.64 -34.84
N PRO A 69 -1.20 -26.13 -36.05
CA PRO A 69 -2.13 -25.75 -37.11
C PRO A 69 -3.53 -26.33 -36.91
N ASP A 70 -4.54 -25.56 -37.29
CA ASP A 70 -5.93 -25.98 -37.28
C ASP A 70 -6.20 -26.90 -38.46
N ILE A 71 -6.95 -28.01 -38.25
CA ILE A 71 -7.46 -28.89 -39.27
C ILE A 71 -8.82 -28.36 -39.72
N THR A 72 -8.95 -28.01 -40.98
CA THR A 72 -10.24 -27.59 -41.54
C THR A 72 -10.87 -28.73 -42.33
N ALA A 73 -12.15 -28.99 -42.06
CA ALA A 73 -12.97 -29.91 -42.81
C ALA A 73 -14.19 -29.16 -43.37
N GLY A 74 -14.41 -29.28 -44.64
CA GLY A 74 -15.53 -28.67 -45.34
C GLY A 74 -16.33 -29.71 -46.15
N GLY A 75 -17.63 -29.49 -46.31
CA GLY A 75 -18.47 -30.28 -47.20
C GLY A 75 -19.46 -29.36 -47.90
N GLY A 76 -19.74 -29.67 -49.16
CA GLY A 76 -20.65 -28.84 -49.96
C GLY A 76 -21.15 -29.55 -51.19
N VAL A 77 -21.99 -28.87 -51.93
CA VAL A 77 -22.51 -29.31 -53.20
C VAL A 77 -22.03 -28.34 -54.26
N ARG A 78 -21.44 -28.87 -55.35
CA ARG A 78 -21.00 -28.08 -56.50
C ARG A 78 -21.88 -28.40 -57.70
N HIS A 79 -22.54 -27.41 -58.26
CA HIS A 79 -23.28 -27.55 -59.55
C HIS A 79 -22.37 -27.11 -60.69
N PHE A 80 -22.39 -27.92 -61.74
CA PHE A 80 -21.64 -27.73 -62.99
C PHE A 80 -22.60 -27.30 -64.10
N PRO A 81 -22.72 -25.94 -64.37
CA PRO A 81 -23.70 -25.46 -65.35
C PRO A 81 -23.53 -26.02 -66.76
N ASP A 82 -22.30 -26.27 -67.18
CA ASP A 82 -21.99 -26.73 -68.53
C ASP A 82 -22.43 -28.19 -68.79
N ALA A 83 -22.60 -28.97 -67.74
CA ALA A 83 -23.00 -30.41 -67.85
C ALA A 83 -24.37 -30.66 -67.18
N ASP A 84 -25.01 -29.66 -66.61
CA ASP A 84 -26.24 -29.78 -65.81
C ASP A 84 -26.15 -30.87 -64.74
N ASP A 85 -24.96 -31.02 -64.12
CA ASP A 85 -24.63 -32.04 -63.15
C ASP A 85 -24.34 -31.48 -61.78
N VAL A 86 -24.52 -32.28 -60.70
CA VAL A 86 -24.33 -31.92 -59.33
C VAL A 86 -23.42 -32.96 -58.66
N ALA A 87 -22.33 -32.46 -58.05
CA ALA A 87 -21.42 -33.33 -57.30
C ALA A 87 -21.34 -32.92 -55.87
N GLY A 88 -21.26 -33.87 -54.93
CA GLY A 88 -20.85 -33.65 -53.52
C GLY A 88 -19.35 -33.44 -53.46
N VAL A 89 -18.93 -32.43 -52.69
CA VAL A 89 -17.52 -32.09 -52.44
C VAL A 89 -17.23 -32.23 -50.96
N ALA A 90 -16.16 -32.96 -50.63
CA ALA A 90 -15.58 -32.99 -49.30
C ALA A 90 -14.14 -32.47 -49.38
N GLU A 91 -13.78 -31.54 -48.47
CA GLU A 91 -12.45 -30.94 -48.43
C GLU A 91 -11.85 -31.11 -47.05
N PHE A 92 -10.58 -31.50 -46.99
CA PHE A 92 -9.76 -31.52 -45.79
C PHE A 92 -8.48 -30.73 -46.05
N SER A 93 -8.18 -29.78 -45.18
CA SER A 93 -6.96 -28.99 -45.27
C SER A 93 -6.23 -28.98 -43.95
N VAL A 94 -4.93 -29.25 -44.00
CA VAL A 94 -4.02 -29.23 -42.85
C VAL A 94 -2.81 -28.40 -43.28
N PRO A 95 -2.65 -27.17 -42.79
CA PRO A 95 -1.46 -26.39 -43.04
C PRO A 95 -0.26 -27.00 -42.28
N ILE A 96 0.85 -27.23 -42.98
CA ILE A 96 2.08 -27.76 -42.36
C ILE A 96 3.05 -26.61 -42.11
N PRO A 97 3.27 -26.18 -40.85
CA PRO A 97 4.19 -25.09 -40.53
C PRO A 97 5.64 -25.61 -40.59
N LEU A 98 6.34 -25.36 -41.70
CA LEU A 98 7.71 -25.82 -41.89
C LEU A 98 8.73 -24.90 -41.21
N PHE A 99 8.48 -23.58 -41.20
CA PHE A 99 9.42 -22.59 -40.75
C PHE A 99 8.92 -21.75 -39.54
N ASP A 100 7.65 -21.43 -39.53
CA ASP A 100 7.03 -20.66 -38.44
C ASP A 100 6.09 -21.54 -37.60
N ARG A 101 6.49 -21.80 -36.38
CA ARG A 101 5.74 -22.52 -35.35
C ARG A 101 5.41 -21.60 -34.16
N ASN A 102 5.25 -20.32 -34.44
CA ASN A 102 5.00 -19.27 -33.42
C ASN A 102 6.12 -19.12 -32.36
N GLN A 103 7.35 -19.59 -32.70
CA GLN A 103 8.48 -19.60 -31.77
C GLN A 103 8.88 -18.19 -31.27
N GLY A 104 8.73 -17.16 -32.10
CA GLY A 104 9.01 -15.77 -31.74
C GLY A 104 8.05 -15.27 -30.67
N GLU A 105 6.76 -15.59 -30.82
CA GLU A 105 5.75 -15.18 -29.83
C GLU A 105 5.91 -15.98 -28.53
N VAL A 106 6.19 -17.28 -28.59
CA VAL A 106 6.51 -18.09 -27.39
C VAL A 106 7.65 -17.47 -26.61
N LEU A 107 8.76 -17.12 -27.28
CA LEU A 107 9.91 -16.50 -26.65
C LEU A 107 9.55 -15.13 -26.03
N ARG A 108 8.76 -14.33 -26.74
CA ARG A 108 8.30 -13.02 -26.26
C ARG A 108 7.49 -13.15 -24.97
N VAL A 109 6.55 -14.08 -24.88
CA VAL A 109 5.73 -14.26 -23.67
C VAL A 109 6.50 -14.93 -22.54
N GLU A 110 7.50 -15.76 -22.82
CA GLU A 110 8.43 -16.30 -21.80
C GLU A 110 9.27 -15.19 -21.16
N TYR A 111 9.80 -14.24 -21.93
CA TYR A 111 10.47 -13.06 -21.40
C TYR A 111 9.51 -12.15 -20.63
N ALA A 112 8.25 -12.04 -21.06
CA ALA A 112 7.25 -11.27 -20.33
C ALA A 112 6.95 -11.90 -18.94
N LEU A 113 6.93 -13.22 -18.84
CA LEU A 113 6.83 -13.93 -17.55
C LEU A 113 8.05 -13.65 -16.67
N GLY A 114 9.25 -13.72 -17.23
CA GLY A 114 10.49 -13.37 -16.51
C GLY A 114 10.46 -11.95 -15.95
N LYS A 115 10.00 -10.98 -16.76
CA LYS A 115 9.80 -9.60 -16.34
C LYS A 115 8.78 -9.48 -15.19
N ALA A 116 7.63 -10.17 -15.28
CA ALA A 116 6.60 -10.12 -14.24
C ALA A 116 7.13 -10.67 -12.91
N LYS A 117 7.89 -11.77 -12.91
CA LYS A 117 8.55 -12.31 -11.70
C LYS A 117 9.56 -11.35 -11.10
N ALA A 118 10.36 -10.68 -11.92
CA ALA A 118 11.31 -9.68 -11.44
C ALA A 118 10.60 -8.45 -10.82
N LEU A 119 9.49 -8.00 -11.40
CA LEU A 119 8.67 -6.92 -10.87
C LEU A 119 7.98 -7.31 -9.55
N GLN A 120 7.50 -8.55 -9.43
CA GLN A 120 7.00 -9.08 -8.15
C GLN A 120 8.06 -8.99 -7.05
N GLN A 121 9.27 -9.47 -7.34
CA GLN A 121 10.38 -9.43 -6.37
C GLN A 121 10.75 -8.00 -5.99
N ALA A 122 10.76 -7.07 -6.94
CA ALA A 122 10.96 -5.65 -6.67
C ALA A 122 9.87 -5.07 -5.78
N ALA A 123 8.58 -5.37 -6.06
CA ALA A 123 7.45 -4.94 -5.26
C ALA A 123 7.51 -5.48 -3.82
N GLU A 124 7.90 -6.74 -3.63
CA GLU A 124 8.10 -7.33 -2.30
C GLU A 124 9.23 -6.65 -1.53
N THR A 125 10.32 -6.28 -2.22
CA THR A 125 11.44 -5.57 -1.61
C THR A 125 11.03 -4.17 -1.18
N THR A 126 10.38 -3.40 -2.06
CA THR A 126 9.87 -2.07 -1.76
C THR A 126 8.89 -2.10 -0.58
N MET A 127 7.93 -3.04 -0.57
CA MET A 127 6.99 -3.20 0.54
C MET A 127 7.72 -3.47 1.87
N ARG A 128 8.77 -4.28 1.84
CA ARG A 128 9.57 -4.59 3.05
C ARG A 128 10.31 -3.35 3.55
N GLU A 129 10.88 -2.56 2.65
CA GLU A 129 11.57 -1.31 2.99
C GLU A 129 10.61 -0.27 3.56
N GLU A 130 9.46 -0.07 2.93
CA GLU A 130 8.44 0.86 3.40
C GLU A 130 7.88 0.45 4.78
N LEU A 131 7.66 -0.86 4.98
CA LEU A 131 7.18 -1.38 6.25
C LEU A 131 8.22 -1.20 7.37
N ALA A 132 9.50 -1.43 7.07
CA ALA A 132 10.57 -1.21 8.03
C ALA A 132 10.71 0.27 8.41
N ALA A 133 10.62 1.16 7.44
CA ALA A 133 10.65 2.60 7.67
C ALA A 133 9.47 3.06 8.53
N ALA A 134 8.24 2.67 8.16
CA ALA A 134 7.05 3.05 8.92
C ALA A 134 7.04 2.47 10.35
N HIS A 135 7.58 1.27 10.54
CA HIS A 135 7.75 0.67 11.87
C HIS A 135 8.75 1.48 12.72
N ALA A 136 9.88 1.89 12.14
CA ALA A 136 10.87 2.73 12.83
C ALA A 136 10.30 4.11 13.18
N ASP A 137 9.52 4.72 12.27
CA ASP A 137 8.84 5.99 12.49
C ASP A 137 7.87 5.89 13.68
N LEU A 138 7.06 4.82 13.75
CA LEU A 138 6.14 4.58 14.87
C LEU A 138 6.90 4.37 16.18
N ALA A 139 7.95 3.55 16.18
CA ALA A 139 8.77 3.31 17.38
C ALA A 139 9.41 4.61 17.90
N SER A 140 9.91 5.44 17.01
CA SER A 140 10.47 6.75 17.34
C SER A 140 9.42 7.71 17.91
N ALA A 141 8.23 7.75 17.32
CA ALA A 141 7.13 8.58 17.79
C ALA A 141 6.65 8.16 19.19
N VAL A 142 6.51 6.85 19.44
CA VAL A 142 6.15 6.32 20.77
C VAL A 142 7.18 6.69 21.82
N PHE A 143 8.48 6.55 21.50
CA PHE A 143 9.55 6.95 22.43
C PHE A 143 9.52 8.46 22.73
N ALA A 144 9.36 9.29 21.70
CA ALA A 144 9.26 10.74 21.85
C ALA A 144 8.05 11.16 22.70
N LEU A 145 6.90 10.49 22.51
CA LEU A 145 5.69 10.74 23.32
C LEU A 145 5.94 10.47 24.80
N HIS A 146 6.55 9.32 25.13
CA HIS A 146 6.87 9.02 26.52
C HIS A 146 7.80 10.05 27.13
N THR A 147 8.89 10.42 26.45
CA THR A 147 9.83 11.43 26.95
C THR A 147 9.18 12.79 27.13
N LEU A 148 8.40 13.24 26.16
CA LEU A 148 7.73 14.55 26.26
C LEU A 148 6.67 14.57 27.36
N ARG A 149 5.86 13.53 27.49
CA ARG A 149 4.75 13.46 28.43
C ARG A 149 5.24 13.27 29.88
N ASP A 150 6.11 12.27 30.07
CA ASP A 150 6.46 11.78 31.40
C ASP A 150 7.61 12.56 32.04
N GLU A 151 8.46 13.21 31.23
CA GLU A 151 9.62 13.95 31.73
C GLU A 151 9.55 15.45 31.41
N THR A 152 9.47 15.81 30.10
CA THR A 152 9.66 17.20 29.66
C THR A 152 8.49 18.10 30.09
N LEU A 153 7.25 17.67 29.92
CA LEU A 153 6.05 18.42 30.28
C LEU A 153 5.97 18.62 31.80
N LEU A 154 6.30 17.59 32.57
CA LEU A 154 6.33 17.70 34.05
C LEU A 154 7.41 18.67 34.51
N ALA A 155 8.61 18.63 33.92
CA ALA A 155 9.69 19.55 34.21
C ALA A 155 9.33 21.01 33.87
N ALA A 156 8.78 21.24 32.65
CA ALA A 156 8.35 22.57 32.21
C ALA A 156 7.23 23.13 33.07
N THR A 157 6.24 22.30 33.43
CA THR A 157 5.14 22.68 34.33
C THR A 157 5.67 23.08 35.73
N SER A 158 6.63 22.31 36.25
CA SER A 158 7.24 22.57 37.55
C SER A 158 8.07 23.84 37.52
N ALA A 159 8.84 24.07 36.46
CA ALA A 159 9.63 25.28 36.27
C ALA A 159 8.75 26.53 36.19
N PHE A 160 7.66 26.45 35.38
CA PHE A 160 6.70 27.57 35.31
C PHE A 160 6.04 27.88 36.66
N LYS A 161 5.59 26.87 37.41
CA LYS A 161 5.01 27.05 38.75
C LYS A 161 6.00 27.70 39.71
N ALA A 162 7.27 27.30 39.66
CA ALA A 162 8.33 27.89 40.50
C ALA A 162 8.62 29.35 40.13
N ALA A 163 8.78 29.65 38.83
CA ALA A 163 9.02 30.99 38.32
C ALA A 163 7.85 31.94 38.66
N LYS A 164 6.62 31.49 38.46
CA LYS A 164 5.41 32.24 38.81
C LYS A 164 5.37 32.60 40.33
N LYS A 165 5.65 31.60 41.19
CA LYS A 165 5.69 31.82 42.65
C LYS A 165 6.80 32.78 43.06
N ALA A 166 7.98 32.69 42.45
CA ALA A 166 9.10 33.59 42.70
C ALA A 166 8.77 35.03 42.29
N PHE A 167 8.11 35.23 41.15
CA PHE A 167 7.61 36.55 40.73
C PHE A 167 6.55 37.09 41.69
N GLU A 168 5.54 36.30 42.07
CA GLU A 168 4.49 36.71 43.01
C GLU A 168 5.07 37.12 44.41
N SER A 169 6.20 36.54 44.81
CA SER A 169 6.92 36.89 46.04
C SER A 169 7.95 38.01 45.87
N GLY A 170 8.08 38.60 44.67
CA GLY A 170 9.01 39.68 44.37
C GLY A 170 10.49 39.28 44.33
N GLN A 171 10.79 37.98 44.16
CA GLN A 171 12.16 37.43 44.11
C GLN A 171 12.78 37.46 42.72
N THR A 172 11.94 37.48 41.66
CA THR A 172 12.38 37.50 40.26
C THR A 172 11.55 38.45 39.42
N ASP A 173 12.06 38.82 38.24
CA ASP A 173 11.38 39.70 37.32
C ASP A 173 10.26 38.96 36.54
N TYR A 174 9.30 39.73 36.04
CA TYR A 174 8.20 39.22 35.20
C TYR A 174 8.70 38.49 33.97
N ILE A 175 9.84 38.90 33.43
CA ILE A 175 10.44 38.29 32.24
C ILE A 175 10.77 36.82 32.48
N ASP A 176 11.28 36.45 33.66
CA ASP A 176 11.60 35.05 34.00
C ASP A 176 10.34 34.17 34.05
N ALA A 177 9.25 34.69 34.58
CA ALA A 177 7.97 33.97 34.61
C ALA A 177 7.39 33.81 33.20
N LEU A 178 7.50 34.84 32.34
CA LEU A 178 7.04 34.82 30.97
C LEU A 178 7.85 33.84 30.12
N ASP A 179 9.16 33.74 30.29
CA ASP A 179 10.02 32.81 29.56
C ASP A 179 9.74 31.36 29.97
N ALA A 180 9.46 31.12 31.26
CA ALA A 180 9.02 29.80 31.72
C ALA A 180 7.64 29.39 31.14
N GLU A 181 6.70 30.36 31.04
CA GLU A 181 5.39 30.13 30.40
C GLU A 181 5.54 29.81 28.90
N ARG A 182 6.35 30.57 28.19
CA ARG A 182 6.65 30.31 26.77
C ARG A 182 7.25 28.91 26.55
N THR A 183 8.15 28.51 27.45
CA THR A 183 8.75 27.17 27.40
C THR A 183 7.70 26.09 27.61
N LEU A 184 6.78 26.26 28.57
CA LEU A 184 5.69 25.31 28.79
C LEU A 184 4.79 25.19 27.56
N VAL A 185 4.35 26.34 27.01
CA VAL A 185 3.50 26.33 25.78
C VAL A 185 4.21 25.67 24.59
N GLU A 186 5.52 25.88 24.46
CA GLU A 186 6.29 25.23 23.38
C GLU A 186 6.38 23.72 23.59
N VAL A 187 6.54 23.22 24.81
CA VAL A 187 6.53 21.79 25.11
C VAL A 187 5.14 21.18 24.88
N GLU A 188 4.06 21.89 25.26
CA GLU A 188 2.69 21.43 24.97
C GLU A 188 2.44 21.34 23.46
N ARG A 189 2.92 22.30 22.70
CA ARG A 189 2.84 22.28 21.23
C ARG A 189 3.62 21.09 20.64
N GLN A 190 4.85 20.85 21.10
CA GLN A 190 5.66 19.71 20.67
C GLN A 190 4.99 18.38 21.00
N LEU A 191 4.29 18.28 22.13
CA LEU A 191 3.54 17.09 22.49
C LEU A 191 2.41 16.83 21.48
N LEU A 192 1.64 17.86 21.10
CA LEU A 192 0.58 17.73 20.09
C LEU A 192 1.13 17.33 18.72
N ASP A 193 2.23 17.96 18.27
CA ASP A 193 2.89 17.63 17.00
C ASP A 193 3.39 16.17 17.00
N THR A 194 3.86 15.69 18.15
CA THR A 194 4.34 14.30 18.30
C THR A 194 3.17 13.31 18.35
N GLN A 195 2.05 13.67 18.97
CA GLN A 195 0.82 12.87 18.95
C GLN A 195 0.29 12.74 17.52
N GLU A 196 0.29 13.82 16.73
CA GLU A 196 -0.07 13.76 15.31
C GLU A 196 0.85 12.81 14.53
N SER A 197 2.17 12.95 14.70
CA SER A 197 3.16 12.10 14.04
C SER A 197 2.99 10.61 14.39
N HIS A 198 2.68 10.32 15.66
CA HIS A 198 2.38 8.97 16.12
C HIS A 198 1.15 8.38 15.41
N GLN A 199 0.04 9.11 15.35
CA GLN A 199 -1.17 8.64 14.68
C GLN A 199 -0.97 8.46 13.17
N LEU A 200 -0.23 9.36 12.53
CA LEU A 200 0.10 9.24 11.11
C LEU A 200 0.97 8.00 10.82
N SER A 201 1.97 7.72 11.67
CA SER A 201 2.83 6.55 11.53
C SER A 201 2.05 5.25 11.74
N ALA A 202 1.13 5.22 12.71
CA ALA A 202 0.24 4.08 12.93
C ALA A 202 -0.69 3.85 11.72
N ALA A 203 -1.34 4.89 11.23
CA ALA A 203 -2.20 4.80 10.05
C ALA A 203 -1.44 4.36 8.79
N ARG A 204 -0.18 4.80 8.63
CA ARG A 204 0.68 4.35 7.54
C ARG A 204 0.97 2.85 7.61
N LEU A 205 1.25 2.31 8.80
CA LEU A 205 1.44 0.87 9.00
C LEU A 205 0.17 0.08 8.69
N GLU A 206 -1.00 0.56 9.12
CA GLU A 206 -2.29 -0.04 8.78
C GLU A 206 -2.53 -0.06 7.27
N GLY A 207 -2.18 1.04 6.60
CA GLY A 207 -2.24 1.13 5.13
C GLY A 207 -1.35 0.11 4.45
N LEU A 208 -0.12 -0.12 4.93
CA LEU A 208 0.84 -1.07 4.37
C LEU A 208 0.49 -2.54 4.68
N THR A 209 -0.24 -2.80 5.76
CA THR A 209 -0.67 -4.16 6.14
C THR A 209 -2.08 -4.50 5.65
N ALA A 210 -2.85 -3.51 5.19
CA ALA A 210 -4.28 -3.60 4.89
C ALA A 210 -5.09 -4.21 6.06
N ALA A 211 -4.63 -4.00 7.30
CA ALA A 211 -5.25 -4.52 8.51
C ALA A 211 -5.06 -3.56 9.68
N PRO A 212 -6.02 -3.48 10.61
CA PRO A 212 -5.84 -2.72 11.84
C PRO A 212 -4.65 -3.25 12.64
N LEU A 213 -3.87 -2.34 13.24
CA LEU A 213 -2.68 -2.72 14.05
C LEU A 213 -3.01 -3.62 15.23
N GLU A 214 -4.23 -3.57 15.75
CA GLU A 214 -4.71 -4.48 16.80
C GLU A 214 -4.57 -5.96 16.45
N ARG A 215 -4.60 -6.32 15.14
CA ARG A 215 -4.35 -7.69 14.67
C ARG A 215 -2.89 -8.09 14.76
N ALA A 216 -1.98 -7.14 14.69
CA ALA A 216 -0.55 -7.37 14.80
C ALA A 216 -0.07 -7.39 16.27
N LEU A 217 -0.94 -7.05 17.22
CA LEU A 217 -0.68 -7.03 18.65
C LEU A 217 -1.18 -8.30 19.37
N ARG A 218 -1.86 -9.18 18.67
CA ARG A 218 -2.36 -10.48 19.15
C ARG A 218 -1.42 -11.60 18.74
#